data_69078cc08cb3fc4e03c5400225bdd093
#
_entry.id   69078cc08cb3fc4e03c5400225bdd093
#
_cell.length_a   1.000
_cell.length_b   1.000
_cell.length_c   1.000
_cell.angle_alpha   90.00
_cell.angle_beta   90.00
_cell.angle_gamma   90.00
#
_symmetry.space_group_name_H-M   'P 1'
#
loop_
_entity.id
_entity.type
_entity.pdbx_description
1 polymer ?
#
loop_
_entity_poly.entity_id
_entity_poly.type
_entity_poly.pdbx_seq_one_letter_code
_entity_poly.pdbx_strand_id
1 'polypeptide(L)'
;IMPGQVILHSDNGSPMKGATMLATLQTLGVMPSLSRPAVSNDNPYSESLFKTLKYRPAYPLSPFADLAAARIWATTLEQWYNHEHRHSAIRFVTPGQRHAGLDQAILTQRSAVYELARTRNPLRWKTATRNWQRIDLVQLNPDQLDAHGEANTKSHNQQKKAA
;
A
#
# COMPACT_ATOMS: atom_id res chain seq x y z
N ILE A 1 -16.02 -13.58 -1.60
CA ILE A 1 -16.00 -12.21 -2.19
C ILE A 1 -17.20 -12.12 -3.12
N MET A 2 -18.07 -11.16 -2.89
CA MET A 2 -19.23 -10.94 -3.76
C MET A 2 -18.80 -10.15 -5.01
N PRO A 3 -19.43 -10.35 -6.18
CA PRO A 3 -19.16 -9.55 -7.37
C PRO A 3 -19.26 -8.04 -7.07
N GLY A 4 -18.33 -7.26 -7.58
CA GLY A 4 -18.26 -5.82 -7.38
C GLY A 4 -17.68 -5.33 -6.04
N GLN A 5 -17.32 -6.21 -5.12
CA GLN A 5 -16.65 -5.84 -3.86
C GLN A 5 -15.16 -5.57 -4.01
N VAL A 6 -14.53 -6.12 -5.04
CA VAL A 6 -13.09 -5.96 -5.28
C VAL A 6 -12.87 -5.05 -6.47
N ILE A 7 -11.99 -4.09 -6.28
CA ILE A 7 -11.53 -3.21 -7.35
C ILE A 7 -10.06 -3.51 -7.60
N LEU A 8 -9.71 -3.85 -8.85
CA LEU A 8 -8.32 -3.95 -9.27
C LEU A 8 -7.88 -2.61 -9.85
N HIS A 9 -7.11 -1.85 -9.08
CA HIS A 9 -6.50 -0.63 -9.56
C HIS A 9 -5.13 -0.90 -10.15
N SER A 10 -4.84 -0.35 -11.33
CA SER A 10 -3.57 -0.52 -12.03
C SER A 10 -3.16 0.72 -12.80
N ASP A 11 -1.93 0.72 -13.30
CA ASP A 11 -1.47 1.70 -14.28
C ASP A 11 -2.17 1.51 -15.64
N ASN A 12 -1.80 2.37 -16.61
CA ASN A 12 -2.35 2.35 -17.96
C ASN A 12 -1.60 1.40 -18.92
N GLY A 13 -0.89 0.41 -18.40
CA GLY A 13 -0.16 -0.57 -19.20
C GLY A 13 -1.06 -1.36 -20.15
N SER A 14 -0.57 -1.65 -21.36
CA SER A 14 -1.34 -2.41 -22.36
C SER A 14 -1.88 -3.75 -21.85
N PRO A 15 -1.16 -4.54 -21.04
CA PRO A 15 -1.69 -5.79 -20.50
C PRO A 15 -2.94 -5.59 -19.66
N MET A 16 -3.02 -4.49 -18.90
CA MET A 16 -4.16 -4.21 -18.01
C MET A 16 -5.42 -3.77 -18.75
N LYS A 17 -5.24 -3.26 -19.97
CA LYS A 17 -6.33 -2.83 -20.88
C LYS A 17 -6.71 -3.89 -21.92
N GLY A 18 -5.97 -4.98 -21.97
CA GLY A 18 -6.20 -6.05 -22.94
C GLY A 18 -7.57 -6.73 -22.76
N ALA A 19 -8.22 -7.09 -23.86
CA ALA A 19 -9.54 -7.71 -23.84
C ALA A 19 -9.58 -8.98 -22.97
N THR A 20 -8.54 -9.80 -22.99
CA THR A 20 -8.43 -11.01 -22.17
C THR A 20 -8.43 -10.68 -20.67
N MET A 21 -7.69 -9.65 -20.24
CA MET A 21 -7.68 -9.22 -18.84
C MET A 21 -9.06 -8.73 -18.42
N LEU A 22 -9.67 -7.87 -19.22
CA LEU A 22 -11.00 -7.31 -18.91
C LEU A 22 -12.06 -8.40 -18.82
N ALA A 23 -12.06 -9.38 -19.75
CA ALA A 23 -12.97 -10.52 -19.71
C ALA A 23 -12.75 -11.37 -18.45
N THR A 24 -11.49 -11.59 -18.06
CA THR A 24 -11.15 -12.33 -16.83
C THR A 24 -11.68 -11.60 -15.60
N LEU A 25 -11.46 -10.30 -15.49
CA LEU A 25 -11.97 -9.50 -14.38
C LEU A 25 -13.50 -9.51 -14.30
N GLN A 26 -14.16 -9.41 -15.44
CA GLN A 26 -15.61 -9.50 -15.53
C GLN A 26 -16.13 -10.86 -15.03
N THR A 27 -15.49 -11.95 -15.44
CA THR A 27 -15.84 -13.31 -14.99
C THR A 27 -15.66 -13.48 -13.49
N LEU A 28 -14.63 -12.85 -12.92
CA LEU A 28 -14.36 -12.87 -11.48
C LEU A 28 -15.20 -11.88 -10.67
N GLY A 29 -16.01 -11.04 -11.32
CA GLY A 29 -16.77 -9.98 -10.66
C GLY A 29 -15.90 -8.88 -10.05
N VAL A 30 -14.70 -8.67 -10.62
CA VAL A 30 -13.73 -7.64 -10.16
C VAL A 30 -13.87 -6.40 -11.04
N MET A 31 -14.02 -5.24 -10.43
CA MET A 31 -14.13 -3.98 -11.15
C MET A 31 -12.72 -3.44 -11.51
N PRO A 32 -12.44 -3.15 -12.79
CA PRO A 32 -11.18 -2.50 -13.16
C PRO A 32 -11.22 -1.01 -12.83
N SER A 33 -10.10 -0.49 -12.36
CA SER A 33 -9.83 0.94 -12.16
C SER A 33 -8.44 1.24 -12.71
N LEU A 34 -8.31 2.29 -13.48
CA LEU A 34 -7.05 2.67 -14.11
C LEU A 34 -6.58 4.02 -13.59
N SER A 35 -5.27 4.16 -13.47
CA SER A 35 -4.63 5.45 -13.15
C SER A 35 -4.97 6.51 -14.20
N ARG A 36 -5.05 7.75 -13.79
CA ARG A 36 -5.23 8.88 -14.70
C ARG A 36 -3.99 9.02 -15.58
N PRO A 37 -4.13 9.37 -16.87
CA PRO A 37 -2.98 9.62 -17.73
C PRO A 37 -2.07 10.72 -17.16
N ALA A 38 -0.76 10.46 -17.16
CA ALA A 38 0.27 11.39 -16.67
C ALA A 38 0.18 11.79 -15.19
N VAL A 39 -0.55 11.05 -14.35
CA VAL A 39 -0.62 11.25 -12.90
C VAL A 39 0.17 10.17 -12.18
N SER A 40 1.41 10.47 -11.79
CA SER A 40 2.32 9.50 -11.14
C SER A 40 1.84 9.03 -9.76
N ASN A 41 1.07 9.85 -9.06
CA ASN A 41 0.62 9.56 -7.70
C ASN A 41 -0.59 8.61 -7.63
N ASP A 42 -1.14 8.19 -8.75
CA ASP A 42 -2.31 7.31 -8.75
C ASP A 42 -1.96 5.85 -8.45
N ASN A 43 -0.68 5.45 -8.53
CA ASN A 43 -0.25 4.07 -8.22
C ASN A 43 0.95 3.98 -7.26
N PRO A 44 1.01 4.76 -6.18
CA PRO A 44 2.18 4.84 -5.29
C PRO A 44 2.40 3.54 -4.49
N TYR A 45 1.34 2.78 -4.23
CA TYR A 45 1.42 1.55 -3.42
C TYR A 45 2.11 0.42 -4.17
N SER A 46 1.80 0.22 -5.45
CA SER A 46 2.49 -0.76 -6.29
C SER A 46 3.95 -0.39 -6.48
N GLU A 47 4.25 0.88 -6.73
CA GLU A 47 5.63 1.37 -6.85
C GLU A 47 6.42 1.15 -5.55
N SER A 48 5.82 1.45 -4.40
CA SER A 48 6.42 1.20 -3.08
C SER A 48 6.67 -0.29 -2.83
N LEU A 49 5.74 -1.16 -3.23
CA LEU A 49 5.90 -2.60 -3.15
C LEU A 49 7.07 -3.06 -4.02
N PHE A 50 7.12 -2.68 -5.29
CA PHE A 50 8.21 -3.02 -6.19
C PHE A 50 9.56 -2.50 -5.69
N LYS A 51 9.61 -1.32 -5.10
CA LYS A 51 10.81 -0.80 -4.44
C LYS A 51 11.23 -1.72 -3.28
N THR A 52 10.31 -2.09 -2.41
CA THR A 52 10.57 -3.02 -1.30
C THR A 52 11.12 -4.36 -1.79
N LEU A 53 10.58 -4.89 -2.90
CA LEU A 53 11.04 -6.13 -3.51
C LEU A 53 12.46 -6.02 -4.05
N LYS A 54 12.72 -5.00 -4.87
CA LYS A 54 13.99 -4.81 -5.57
C LYS A 54 15.18 -4.53 -4.64
N TYR A 55 14.93 -3.82 -3.54
CA TYR A 55 16.00 -3.47 -2.58
C TYR A 55 16.13 -4.47 -1.42
N ARG A 56 15.41 -5.57 -1.47
CA ARG A 56 15.58 -6.66 -0.50
C ARG A 56 16.87 -7.43 -0.79
N PRO A 57 17.67 -7.79 0.26
CA PRO A 57 18.89 -8.58 0.06
C PRO A 57 18.67 -9.92 -0.63
N ALA A 58 17.50 -10.54 -0.48
CA ALA A 58 17.13 -11.79 -1.14
C ALA A 58 16.53 -11.61 -2.56
N TYR A 59 16.62 -10.41 -3.16
CA TYR A 59 16.22 -10.23 -4.55
C TYR A 59 17.22 -10.93 -5.48
N PRO A 60 16.75 -11.71 -6.48
CA PRO A 60 17.64 -12.43 -7.38
C PRO A 60 18.57 -11.49 -8.14
N LEU A 61 19.87 -11.80 -8.13
CA LEU A 61 20.88 -11.07 -8.90
C LEU A 61 20.96 -11.53 -10.36
N SER A 62 20.41 -12.70 -10.65
CA SER A 62 20.37 -13.31 -11.98
C SER A 62 18.94 -13.69 -12.36
N PRO A 63 18.62 -13.82 -13.65
CA PRO A 63 17.33 -14.35 -14.08
C PRO A 63 17.04 -15.72 -13.46
N PHE A 64 15.76 -16.03 -13.25
CA PHE A 64 15.35 -17.36 -12.81
C PHE A 64 15.66 -18.41 -13.87
N ALA A 65 16.10 -19.59 -13.42
CA ALA A 65 16.42 -20.70 -14.32
C ALA A 65 15.18 -21.16 -15.13
N ASP A 66 14.02 -21.16 -14.49
CA ASP A 66 12.76 -21.56 -15.09
C ASP A 66 11.56 -20.96 -14.34
N LEU A 67 10.37 -21.26 -14.83
CA LEU A 67 9.10 -20.80 -14.21
C LEU A 67 8.88 -21.40 -12.82
N ALA A 68 9.34 -22.63 -12.56
CA ALA A 68 9.18 -23.27 -11.25
C ALA A 68 10.02 -22.53 -10.20
N ALA A 69 11.27 -22.21 -10.52
CA ALA A 69 12.14 -21.39 -9.66
C ALA A 69 11.54 -20.02 -9.36
N ALA A 70 10.97 -19.35 -10.37
CA ALA A 70 10.30 -18.07 -10.19
C ALA A 70 9.08 -18.18 -9.25
N ARG A 71 8.28 -19.24 -9.38
CA ARG A 71 7.12 -19.49 -8.51
C ARG A 71 7.52 -19.75 -7.06
N ILE A 72 8.53 -20.57 -6.84
CA ILE A 72 9.06 -20.85 -5.49
C ILE A 72 9.51 -19.55 -4.83
N TRP A 73 10.27 -18.73 -5.56
CA TRP A 73 10.72 -17.43 -5.06
C TRP A 73 9.55 -16.50 -4.74
N ALA A 74 8.54 -16.43 -5.62
CA ALA A 74 7.37 -15.59 -5.42
C ALA A 74 6.55 -16.03 -4.19
N THR A 75 6.38 -17.34 -3.98
CA THR A 75 5.72 -17.88 -2.78
C THR A 75 6.49 -17.53 -1.51
N THR A 76 7.81 -17.69 -1.51
CA THR A 76 8.66 -17.33 -0.38
C THR A 76 8.58 -15.82 -0.07
N LEU A 77 8.55 -15.00 -1.12
CA LEU A 77 8.40 -13.57 -0.99
C LEU A 77 7.05 -13.18 -0.39
N GLU A 78 5.97 -13.79 -0.87
CA GLU A 78 4.61 -13.56 -0.39
C GLU A 78 4.49 -13.90 1.10
N GLN A 79 5.01 -15.06 1.52
CA GLN A 79 5.05 -15.47 2.92
C GLN A 79 5.83 -14.47 3.78
N TRP A 80 7.02 -14.10 3.36
CA TRP A 80 7.81 -13.10 4.07
C TRP A 80 7.08 -11.75 4.17
N TYR A 81 6.51 -11.27 3.07
CA TYR A 81 5.84 -9.97 3.03
C TYR A 81 4.64 -9.93 3.96
N ASN A 82 3.82 -10.98 3.94
CA ASN A 82 2.61 -11.03 4.73
C ASN A 82 2.84 -11.32 6.22
N HIS A 83 3.88 -12.07 6.57
CA HIS A 83 4.03 -12.56 7.93
C HIS A 83 5.24 -12.01 8.69
N GLU A 84 6.27 -11.52 8.00
CA GLU A 84 7.49 -11.02 8.64
C GLU A 84 7.73 -9.53 8.39
N HIS A 85 7.46 -9.03 7.18
CA HIS A 85 7.72 -7.65 6.82
C HIS A 85 6.80 -6.68 7.60
N ARG A 86 7.43 -5.81 8.40
CA ARG A 86 6.74 -4.79 9.19
C ARG A 86 6.61 -3.50 8.41
N HIS A 87 5.41 -3.24 7.89
CA HIS A 87 5.16 -2.13 6.99
C HIS A 87 4.97 -0.81 7.76
N SER A 88 5.78 0.21 7.48
CA SER A 88 5.75 1.50 8.19
C SER A 88 4.41 2.23 8.05
N ALA A 89 3.78 2.17 6.87
CA ALA A 89 2.49 2.82 6.61
C ALA A 89 1.33 2.25 7.43
N ILE A 90 1.45 1.02 7.95
CA ILE A 90 0.47 0.40 8.86
C ILE A 90 1.01 0.26 10.28
N ARG A 91 1.86 1.20 10.70
CA ARG A 91 2.42 1.25 12.06
C ARG A 91 3.30 0.06 12.43
N PHE A 92 4.06 -0.50 11.48
CA PHE A 92 5.00 -1.60 11.71
C PHE A 92 4.36 -2.90 12.23
N VAL A 93 3.12 -3.15 11.89
CA VAL A 93 2.55 -4.50 11.91
C VAL A 93 2.79 -5.17 10.55
N THR A 94 2.62 -6.49 10.47
CA THR A 94 2.67 -7.17 9.18
C THR A 94 1.34 -7.05 8.43
N PRO A 95 1.33 -7.13 7.09
CA PRO A 95 0.07 -7.17 6.32
C PRO A 95 -0.90 -8.25 6.80
N GLY A 96 -0.40 -9.45 7.10
CA GLY A 96 -1.22 -10.54 7.64
C GLY A 96 -1.86 -10.20 8.99
N GLN A 97 -1.09 -9.59 9.91
CA GLN A 97 -1.64 -9.12 11.20
C GLN A 97 -2.73 -8.08 11.00
N ARG A 98 -2.52 -7.14 10.07
CA ARG A 98 -3.51 -6.12 9.74
C ARG A 98 -4.78 -6.73 9.13
N HIS A 99 -4.64 -7.65 8.20
CA HIS A 99 -5.76 -8.32 7.53
C HIS A 99 -6.59 -9.15 8.51
N ALA A 100 -5.93 -9.83 9.45
CA ALA A 100 -6.58 -10.61 10.51
C ALA A 100 -7.17 -9.76 11.65
N GLY A 101 -7.03 -8.43 11.63
CA GLY A 101 -7.52 -7.53 12.69
C GLY A 101 -6.73 -7.59 13.99
N LEU A 102 -5.57 -8.24 14.01
CA LEU A 102 -4.71 -8.37 15.19
C LEU A 102 -3.92 -7.09 15.50
N ASP A 103 -3.86 -6.18 14.57
CA ASP A 103 -3.10 -4.93 14.66
C ASP A 103 -3.57 -4.04 15.81
N GLN A 104 -4.85 -3.99 16.12
CA GLN A 104 -5.40 -3.16 17.19
C GLN A 104 -4.77 -3.48 18.55
N ALA A 105 -4.76 -4.76 18.93
CA ALA A 105 -4.17 -5.20 20.19
C ALA A 105 -2.66 -4.94 20.24
N ILE A 106 -1.95 -5.20 19.13
CA ILE A 106 -0.51 -4.95 19.01
C ILE A 106 -0.18 -3.46 19.18
N LEU A 107 -0.94 -2.58 18.55
CA LEU A 107 -0.72 -1.13 18.59
C LEU A 107 -1.06 -0.56 19.97
N THR A 108 -2.12 -1.03 20.60
CA THR A 108 -2.48 -0.68 21.97
C THR A 108 -1.37 -1.05 22.96
N GLN A 109 -0.84 -2.26 22.85
CA GLN A 109 0.28 -2.71 23.70
C GLN A 109 1.54 -1.87 23.45
N ARG A 110 1.87 -1.55 22.20
CA ARG A 110 3.01 -0.66 21.89
C ARG A 110 2.84 0.72 22.50
N SER A 111 1.66 1.31 22.39
CA SER A 111 1.35 2.60 23.01
C SER A 111 1.61 2.55 24.51
N ALA A 112 1.10 1.54 25.21
CA ALA A 112 1.30 1.37 26.65
C ALA A 112 2.78 1.24 27.03
N VAL A 113 3.57 0.46 26.28
CA VAL A 113 5.02 0.30 26.50
C VAL A 113 5.75 1.64 26.36
N TYR A 114 5.42 2.43 25.33
CA TYR A 114 6.04 3.73 25.10
C TYR A 114 5.68 4.75 26.19
N GLU A 115 4.42 4.80 26.61
CA GLU A 115 4.00 5.68 27.70
C GLU A 115 4.63 5.29 29.05
N LEU A 116 4.75 4.01 29.35
CA LEU A 116 5.44 3.53 30.52
C LEU A 116 6.95 3.90 30.48
N ALA A 117 7.59 3.78 29.33
CA ALA A 117 8.98 4.17 29.15
C ALA A 117 9.17 5.69 29.33
N ARG A 118 8.24 6.49 28.85
CA ARG A 118 8.20 7.95 29.03
C ARG A 118 8.04 8.34 30.50
N THR A 119 7.12 7.69 31.21
CA THR A 119 6.91 7.91 32.64
C THR A 119 8.16 7.58 33.46
N ARG A 120 8.86 6.50 33.12
CA ARG A 120 10.10 6.10 33.83
C ARG A 120 11.29 7.00 33.53
N ASN A 121 11.35 7.62 32.34
CA ASN A 121 12.49 8.42 31.90
C ASN A 121 12.01 9.69 31.17
N PRO A 122 11.33 10.63 31.84
CA PRO A 122 10.67 11.77 31.17
C PRO A 122 11.69 12.68 30.43
N LEU A 123 12.91 12.82 30.94
CA LEU A 123 13.93 13.67 30.35
C LEU A 123 14.43 13.18 28.96
N ARG A 124 14.15 11.92 28.58
CA ARG A 124 14.48 11.40 27.26
C ARG A 124 13.47 11.82 26.18
N TRP A 125 12.35 12.39 26.57
CA TRP A 125 11.24 12.70 25.68
C TRP A 125 10.98 14.20 25.64
N LYS A 126 11.33 14.84 24.53
CA LYS A 126 11.09 16.28 24.34
C LYS A 126 9.62 16.57 23.98
N THR A 127 8.92 15.60 23.43
CA THR A 127 7.54 15.71 22.93
C THR A 127 6.73 14.47 23.32
N ALA A 128 5.54 14.32 22.77
CA ALA A 128 4.73 13.12 22.92
C ALA A 128 5.44 11.87 22.35
N THR A 129 4.99 10.71 22.78
CA THR A 129 5.44 9.43 22.21
C THR A 129 4.97 9.27 20.77
N ARG A 130 5.50 8.27 20.06
CA ARG A 130 5.07 7.97 18.68
C ARG A 130 3.58 7.66 18.65
N ASN A 131 2.88 8.23 17.68
CA ASN A 131 1.47 7.91 17.44
C ASN A 131 1.33 6.47 16.91
N TRP A 132 0.77 5.59 17.73
CA TRP A 132 0.47 4.19 17.45
C TRP A 132 -1.00 3.95 17.10
N GLN A 133 -1.81 5.00 16.92
CA GLN A 133 -3.20 4.85 16.54
C GLN A 133 -3.31 4.13 15.19
N ARG A 134 -4.28 3.23 15.13
CA ARG A 134 -4.62 2.52 13.90
C ARG A 134 -5.04 3.51 12.82
N ILE A 135 -4.61 3.26 11.60
CA ILE A 135 -5.09 3.98 10.42
C ILE A 135 -6.24 3.15 9.86
N ASP A 136 -7.47 3.62 10.01
CA ASP A 136 -8.66 2.84 9.62
C ASP A 136 -8.93 2.91 8.11
N LEU A 137 -8.83 4.09 7.53
CA LEU A 137 -9.05 4.33 6.11
C LEU A 137 -7.75 4.77 5.45
N VAL A 138 -7.35 4.06 4.41
CA VAL A 138 -6.25 4.46 3.52
C VAL A 138 -6.84 4.81 2.17
N GLN A 139 -6.70 6.06 1.76
CA GLN A 139 -7.15 6.52 0.45
C GLN A 139 -6.02 6.41 -0.57
N LEU A 140 -6.38 6.01 -1.78
CA LEU A 140 -5.48 6.07 -2.92
C LEU A 140 -5.53 7.48 -3.50
N ASN A 141 -4.41 8.20 -3.46
CA ASN A 141 -4.27 9.57 -3.95
C ASN A 141 -5.42 10.50 -3.50
N PRO A 142 -5.56 10.74 -2.17
CA PRO A 142 -6.62 11.61 -1.66
C PRO A 142 -6.46 13.02 -2.23
N ASP A 143 -7.56 13.67 -2.55
CA ASP A 143 -7.56 15.07 -2.92
C ASP A 143 -6.96 15.89 -1.77
N GLN A 144 -6.03 16.77 -2.11
CA GLN A 144 -5.51 17.71 -1.12
C GLN A 144 -6.59 18.74 -0.83
N LEU A 145 -7.11 18.72 0.38
CA LEU A 145 -7.99 19.77 0.87
C LEU A 145 -7.16 21.05 1.09
N ASP A 146 -7.70 22.18 0.68
CA ASP A 146 -7.12 23.47 1.02
C ASP A 146 -7.26 23.76 2.52
N ALA A 147 -6.71 24.88 2.98
CA ALA A 147 -6.77 25.28 4.37
C ALA A 147 -8.21 25.52 4.88
N HIS A 148 -9.19 25.54 4.00
CA HIS A 148 -10.61 25.75 4.28
C HIS A 148 -11.44 24.47 4.17
N GLY A 149 -10.79 23.31 3.89
CA GLY A 149 -11.46 22.01 3.79
C GLY A 149 -12.15 21.77 2.44
N GLU A 150 -11.91 22.60 1.43
CA GLU A 150 -12.43 22.42 0.08
C GLU A 150 -11.45 21.63 -0.81
N ALA A 151 -11.97 20.77 -1.68
CA ALA A 151 -11.13 20.01 -2.61
C ALA A 151 -10.43 20.95 -3.61
N ASN A 152 -9.09 20.93 -3.63
CA ASN A 152 -8.30 21.78 -4.50
C ASN A 152 -8.41 21.33 -5.97
N THR A 153 -9.39 21.87 -6.70
CA THR A 153 -9.66 21.56 -8.12
C THR A 153 -8.67 22.19 -9.11
N LYS A 154 -7.60 22.83 -8.63
CA LYS A 154 -6.64 23.54 -9.50
C LYS A 154 -5.81 22.64 -10.44
N SER A 155 -5.77 21.33 -10.25
CA SER A 155 -5.03 20.43 -11.14
C SER A 155 -5.75 20.11 -12.47
N HIS A 156 -7.02 20.46 -12.61
CA HIS A 156 -7.82 20.08 -13.80
C HIS A 156 -7.79 21.09 -14.96
N ASN A 157 -7.30 22.34 -14.73
CA ASN A 157 -7.40 23.41 -15.72
C ASN A 157 -6.12 23.72 -16.50
N GLN A 158 -4.97 23.09 -16.20
CA GLN A 158 -3.75 23.34 -16.97
C GLN A 158 -3.63 22.50 -18.26
N GLN A 159 -4.47 21.50 -18.47
CA GLN A 159 -4.43 20.65 -19.67
C GLN A 159 -5.30 21.17 -20.86
N LYS A 160 -6.09 22.23 -20.66
CA LYS A 160 -6.93 22.81 -21.77
C LYS A 160 -6.27 23.94 -22.55
N LYS A 161 -5.00 24.31 -22.25
CA LYS A 161 -4.29 25.41 -22.95
C LYS A 161 -3.13 24.96 -23.85
N ALA A 162 -2.98 23.67 -24.10
CA ALA A 162 -1.97 23.12 -25.03
C ALA A 162 -2.66 22.14 -25.99
N ALA A 163 -3.58 22.63 -26.80
CA ALA A 163 -4.09 22.01 -28.01
C ALA A 163 -4.23 23.10 -29.08
#